data_9e2621064abdc564d03300faf707bf6c
#
_entry.id   9e2621064abdc564d03300faf707bf6c
#
_cell.length_a   1.000
_cell.length_b   1.000
_cell.length_c   1.000
_cell.angle_alpha   90.00
_cell.angle_beta   90.00
_cell.angle_gamma   90.00
#
_symmetry.space_group_name_H-M   'P 1'
#
loop_
_entity.id
_entity.type
_entity.pdbx_description
1 polymer ?
#
loop_
_entity_poly.entity_id
_entity_poly.type
_entity_poly.pdbx_seq_one_letter_code
_entity_poly.pdbx_strand_id
1 'polypeptide(L)'
;MHELERQYHIHCAQGEVGRYVILPGDPGRCPSIAALFDNPVKVAQNREYTTYTGTLLGEKVSVCSTGIGGPSAAIAMEELHNIGADTFIRTGTCGGIDRKVKSGDIVVATGAIRFEHTSTEYAPIEFPAVADLDVTIALRQAALALGKDVHTGVVQCKDSFYGQHAPKTMPVSYELLQKWEAWKRLGVLASEMESAAMF
;
A
#
# COMPACT_ATOMS: atom_id res chain seq x y z
N MET A 1 -25.85 -23.23 -12.99
CA MET A 1 -24.56 -22.66 -12.56
C MET A 1 -24.89 -21.77 -11.38
N HIS A 2 -24.38 -22.07 -10.18
CA HIS A 2 -24.48 -21.12 -9.08
C HIS A 2 -23.63 -19.90 -9.48
N GLU A 3 -24.25 -18.72 -9.48
CA GLU A 3 -23.55 -17.46 -9.63
C GLU A 3 -22.56 -17.34 -8.46
N LEU A 4 -21.26 -17.18 -8.73
CA LEU A 4 -20.26 -17.03 -7.69
C LEU A 4 -20.57 -15.77 -6.89
N GLU A 5 -20.64 -15.90 -5.56
CA GLU A 5 -20.89 -14.76 -4.68
C GLU A 5 -19.68 -13.79 -4.77
N ARG A 6 -19.97 -12.57 -5.26
CA ARG A 6 -18.95 -11.54 -5.45
C ARG A 6 -18.82 -10.64 -4.24
N GLN A 7 -17.61 -10.26 -3.92
CA GLN A 7 -17.35 -9.26 -2.89
C GLN A 7 -17.99 -7.91 -3.26
N TYR A 8 -18.48 -7.19 -2.26
CA TYR A 8 -19.33 -6.02 -2.49
C TYR A 8 -18.61 -4.85 -3.18
N HIS A 9 -17.37 -4.55 -2.77
CA HIS A 9 -16.64 -3.40 -3.31
C HIS A 9 -15.75 -3.78 -4.49
N ILE A 10 -14.91 -4.82 -4.36
CA ILE A 10 -13.97 -5.20 -5.43
C ILE A 10 -14.62 -5.98 -6.58
N HIS A 11 -15.84 -6.48 -6.41
CA HIS A 11 -16.58 -7.29 -7.38
C HIS A 11 -15.83 -8.53 -7.89
N CYS A 12 -14.88 -9.04 -7.12
CA CYS A 12 -14.22 -10.32 -7.38
C CYS A 12 -14.86 -11.45 -6.59
N ALA A 13 -14.75 -12.69 -7.09
CA ALA A 13 -15.24 -13.90 -6.45
C ALA A 13 -14.08 -14.87 -6.15
N GLN A 14 -14.35 -15.86 -5.31
CA GLN A 14 -13.38 -16.90 -4.98
C GLN A 14 -12.86 -17.61 -6.24
N GLY A 15 -11.54 -17.80 -6.31
CA GLY A 15 -10.86 -18.41 -7.45
C GLY A 15 -10.53 -17.44 -8.60
N GLU A 16 -11.04 -16.21 -8.59
CA GLU A 16 -10.74 -15.19 -9.59
C GLU A 16 -9.44 -14.42 -9.31
N VAL A 17 -8.93 -14.43 -8.06
CA VAL A 17 -7.68 -13.79 -7.66
C VAL A 17 -6.62 -14.80 -7.25
N GLY A 18 -5.35 -14.40 -7.30
CA GLY A 18 -4.22 -15.16 -6.76
C GLY A 18 -4.01 -14.92 -5.28
N ARG A 19 -3.22 -15.78 -4.62
CA ARG A 19 -2.84 -15.57 -3.22
C ARG A 19 -1.94 -14.34 -3.02
N TYR A 20 -1.15 -13.98 -4.04
CA TYR A 20 -0.28 -12.80 -4.05
C TYR A 20 -0.99 -11.67 -4.77
N VAL A 21 -1.16 -10.53 -4.11
CA VAL A 21 -1.83 -9.36 -4.70
C VAL A 21 -0.97 -8.12 -4.58
N ILE A 22 -0.70 -7.50 -5.73
CA ILE A 22 -0.04 -6.19 -5.81
C ILE A 22 -1.13 -5.11 -5.69
N LEU A 23 -0.93 -4.15 -4.80
CA LEU A 23 -1.91 -3.12 -4.47
C LEU A 23 -1.40 -1.71 -4.82
N PRO A 24 -1.54 -1.23 -6.06
CA PRO A 24 -1.35 0.19 -6.37
C PRO A 24 -2.53 1.03 -5.87
N GLY A 25 -2.31 2.31 -5.61
CA GLY A 25 -3.40 3.24 -5.30
C GLY A 25 -4.23 3.59 -6.54
N ASP A 26 -3.55 3.99 -7.61
CA ASP A 26 -4.16 4.43 -8.87
C ASP A 26 -4.61 3.25 -9.74
N PRO A 27 -5.92 3.14 -10.09
CA PRO A 27 -6.41 2.12 -11.00
C PRO A 27 -5.76 2.18 -12.38
N GLY A 28 -5.30 3.34 -12.82
CA GLY A 28 -4.58 3.52 -14.09
C GLY A 28 -3.26 2.75 -14.17
N ARG A 29 -2.68 2.35 -13.03
CA ARG A 29 -1.45 1.53 -12.99
C ARG A 29 -1.69 0.03 -13.11
N CYS A 30 -2.91 -0.45 -12.86
CA CYS A 30 -3.20 -1.88 -12.90
C CYS A 30 -2.88 -2.55 -14.25
N PRO A 31 -3.22 -1.95 -15.43
CA PRO A 31 -2.87 -2.56 -16.71
C PRO A 31 -1.37 -2.71 -16.94
N SER A 32 -0.57 -1.71 -16.55
CA SER A 32 0.89 -1.75 -16.74
C SER A 32 1.58 -2.76 -15.81
N ILE A 33 1.07 -2.94 -14.58
CA ILE A 33 1.55 -3.97 -13.67
C ILE A 33 1.13 -5.36 -14.19
N ALA A 34 -0.12 -5.52 -14.60
CA ALA A 34 -0.64 -6.77 -15.15
C ALA A 34 0.10 -7.20 -16.43
N ALA A 35 0.60 -6.26 -17.23
CA ALA A 35 1.40 -6.56 -18.43
C ALA A 35 2.71 -7.32 -18.13
N LEU A 36 3.13 -7.39 -16.86
CA LEU A 36 4.29 -8.20 -16.42
C LEU A 36 3.90 -9.65 -16.06
N PHE A 37 2.62 -9.99 -16.08
CA PHE A 37 2.12 -11.33 -15.82
C PHE A 37 1.95 -12.10 -17.14
N ASP A 38 1.99 -13.43 -17.06
CA ASP A 38 1.61 -14.29 -18.15
C ASP A 38 0.07 -14.37 -18.26
N ASN A 39 -0.47 -14.18 -19.48
CA ASN A 39 -1.91 -14.26 -19.80
C ASN A 39 -2.81 -13.44 -18.86
N PRO A 40 -2.55 -12.14 -18.65
CA PRO A 40 -3.32 -11.34 -17.74
C PRO A 40 -4.74 -11.10 -18.26
N VAL A 41 -5.73 -11.23 -17.41
CA VAL A 41 -7.13 -10.91 -17.71
C VAL A 41 -7.67 -9.88 -16.72
N LYS A 42 -8.49 -8.95 -17.21
CA LYS A 42 -9.23 -8.04 -16.36
C LYS A 42 -10.38 -8.81 -15.72
N VAL A 43 -10.35 -8.91 -14.38
CA VAL A 43 -11.34 -9.65 -13.60
C VAL A 43 -12.56 -8.79 -13.28
N ALA A 44 -12.30 -7.59 -12.75
CA ALA A 44 -13.36 -6.70 -12.31
C ALA A 44 -12.91 -5.23 -12.35
N GLN A 45 -13.91 -4.35 -12.37
CA GLN A 45 -13.72 -2.92 -12.10
C GLN A 45 -14.98 -2.39 -11.45
N ASN A 46 -14.82 -1.83 -10.27
CA ASN A 46 -15.90 -1.17 -9.54
C ASN A 46 -15.29 -0.06 -8.67
N ARG A 47 -15.86 1.13 -8.69
CA ARG A 47 -15.34 2.29 -7.96
C ARG A 47 -13.84 2.51 -8.27
N GLU A 48 -13.01 2.69 -7.24
CA GLU A 48 -11.55 2.80 -7.31
C GLU A 48 -10.83 1.45 -7.51
N TYR A 49 -11.55 0.33 -7.42
CA TYR A 49 -10.98 -1.02 -7.51
C TYR A 49 -10.98 -1.53 -8.94
N THR A 50 -9.81 -1.76 -9.48
CA THR A 50 -9.60 -2.40 -10.78
C THR A 50 -8.69 -3.60 -10.60
N THR A 51 -9.17 -4.79 -10.95
CA THR A 51 -8.47 -6.06 -10.71
C THR A 51 -8.11 -6.74 -12.00
N TYR A 52 -6.86 -7.16 -12.10
CA TYR A 52 -6.35 -8.08 -13.15
C TYR A 52 -5.70 -9.28 -12.46
N THR A 53 -5.83 -10.44 -13.09
CA THR A 53 -5.18 -11.68 -12.64
C THR A 53 -4.48 -12.35 -13.81
N GLY A 54 -3.32 -12.91 -13.54
CA GLY A 54 -2.52 -13.70 -14.47
C GLY A 54 -1.66 -14.69 -13.72
N THR A 55 -0.58 -15.13 -14.34
CA THR A 55 0.42 -15.99 -13.67
C THR A 55 1.80 -15.34 -13.72
N LEU A 56 2.63 -15.64 -12.74
CA LEU A 56 4.03 -15.25 -12.71
C LEU A 56 4.84 -16.40 -12.11
N LEU A 57 5.82 -16.92 -12.84
CA LEU A 57 6.61 -18.09 -12.43
C LEU A 57 5.76 -19.33 -12.06
N GLY A 58 4.62 -19.51 -12.73
CA GLY A 58 3.68 -20.59 -12.47
C GLY A 58 2.67 -20.35 -11.35
N GLU A 59 2.82 -19.29 -10.57
CA GLU A 59 1.89 -18.92 -9.50
C GLU A 59 0.82 -17.94 -10.00
N LYS A 60 -0.42 -18.11 -9.55
CA LYS A 60 -1.49 -17.14 -9.81
C LYS A 60 -1.23 -15.87 -9.00
N VAL A 61 -1.16 -14.74 -9.69
CA VAL A 61 -0.94 -13.42 -9.10
C VAL A 61 -2.00 -12.43 -9.56
N SER A 62 -2.30 -11.46 -8.72
CA SER A 62 -3.27 -10.42 -9.04
C SER A 62 -2.69 -9.02 -8.79
N VAL A 63 -3.26 -8.05 -9.44
CA VAL A 63 -3.12 -6.63 -9.09
C VAL A 63 -4.51 -6.07 -8.89
N CYS A 64 -4.72 -5.35 -7.78
CA CYS A 64 -5.98 -4.67 -7.46
C CYS A 64 -5.67 -3.26 -6.95
N SER A 65 -6.23 -2.23 -7.58
CA SER A 65 -6.08 -0.86 -7.07
C SER A 65 -6.87 -0.65 -5.78
N THR A 66 -6.36 0.21 -4.92
CA THR A 66 -6.98 0.50 -3.61
C THR A 66 -7.59 1.90 -3.52
N GLY A 67 -7.37 2.77 -4.52
CA GLY A 67 -7.62 4.20 -4.32
C GLY A 67 -6.63 4.81 -3.33
N ILE A 68 -7.05 5.85 -2.61
CA ILE A 68 -6.24 6.61 -1.66
C ILE A 68 -6.77 6.41 -0.25
N GLY A 69 -5.85 6.15 0.68
CA GLY A 69 -6.10 6.17 2.12
C GLY A 69 -6.43 4.84 2.75
N GLY A 70 -6.30 4.80 4.07
CA GLY A 70 -6.47 3.61 4.90
C GLY A 70 -7.81 2.90 4.71
N PRO A 71 -8.97 3.59 4.78
CA PRO A 71 -10.28 2.95 4.66
C PRO A 71 -10.45 2.17 3.36
N SER A 72 -10.07 2.75 2.23
CA SER A 72 -10.19 2.10 0.92
C SER A 72 -9.22 0.92 0.77
N ALA A 73 -8.00 1.04 1.28
CA ALA A 73 -7.02 -0.04 1.29
C ALA A 73 -7.46 -1.21 2.17
N ALA A 74 -7.99 -0.93 3.36
CA ALA A 74 -8.49 -1.95 4.28
C ALA A 74 -9.66 -2.75 3.67
N ILE A 75 -10.63 -2.08 3.05
CA ILE A 75 -11.72 -2.75 2.33
C ILE A 75 -11.18 -3.71 1.26
N ALA A 76 -10.20 -3.25 0.45
CA ALA A 76 -9.63 -4.11 -0.58
C ALA A 76 -8.96 -5.35 0.02
N MET A 77 -8.18 -5.20 1.10
CA MET A 77 -7.48 -6.31 1.74
C MET A 77 -8.45 -7.32 2.36
N GLU A 78 -9.45 -6.85 3.09
CA GLU A 78 -10.49 -7.71 3.70
C GLU A 78 -11.20 -8.53 2.62
N GLU A 79 -11.69 -7.88 1.58
CA GLU A 79 -12.45 -8.56 0.53
C GLU A 79 -11.56 -9.51 -0.32
N LEU A 80 -10.31 -9.15 -0.57
CA LEU A 80 -9.34 -10.02 -1.23
C LEU A 80 -8.98 -11.23 -0.36
N HIS A 81 -8.82 -11.02 0.96
CA HIS A 81 -8.56 -12.09 1.90
C HIS A 81 -9.73 -13.09 1.97
N ASN A 82 -10.98 -12.59 2.01
CA ASN A 82 -12.18 -13.42 2.02
C ASN A 82 -12.27 -14.39 0.82
N ILE A 83 -11.63 -14.06 -0.30
CA ILE A 83 -11.64 -14.88 -1.51
C ILE A 83 -10.29 -15.57 -1.81
N GLY A 84 -9.40 -15.63 -0.79
CA GLY A 84 -8.22 -16.49 -0.77
C GLY A 84 -6.87 -15.83 -1.01
N ALA A 85 -6.79 -14.50 -1.03
CA ALA A 85 -5.49 -13.82 -1.00
C ALA A 85 -4.90 -13.84 0.43
N ASP A 86 -3.59 -14.01 0.53
CA ASP A 86 -2.89 -14.09 1.83
C ASP A 86 -1.60 -13.26 1.90
N THR A 87 -1.16 -12.73 0.77
CA THR A 87 0.08 -11.95 0.69
C THR A 87 -0.15 -10.69 -0.14
N PHE A 88 0.05 -9.53 0.50
CA PHE A 88 -0.23 -8.23 -0.08
C PHE A 88 1.03 -7.40 -0.21
N ILE A 89 1.27 -6.82 -1.39
CA ILE A 89 2.41 -5.94 -1.67
C ILE A 89 1.89 -4.59 -2.13
N ARG A 90 2.00 -3.59 -1.26
CA ARG A 90 1.65 -2.21 -1.64
C ARG A 90 2.73 -1.61 -2.52
N THR A 91 2.35 -1.11 -3.68
CA THR A 91 3.23 -0.31 -4.55
C THR A 91 2.63 1.08 -4.76
N GLY A 92 3.33 2.09 -4.27
CA GLY A 92 2.82 3.45 -4.27
C GLY A 92 3.93 4.47 -4.51
N THR A 93 3.54 5.73 -4.57
CA THR A 93 4.45 6.88 -4.49
C THR A 93 4.47 7.40 -3.06
N CYS A 94 5.61 7.92 -2.63
CA CYS A 94 5.77 8.54 -1.32
C CYS A 94 6.55 9.84 -1.43
N GLY A 95 6.36 10.74 -0.48
CA GLY A 95 7.15 11.96 -0.35
C GLY A 95 8.33 11.73 0.60
N GLY A 96 9.56 11.96 0.15
CA GLY A 96 10.75 11.85 1.01
C GLY A 96 10.70 12.84 2.18
N ILE A 97 10.97 12.36 3.40
CA ILE A 97 11.13 13.16 4.62
C ILE A 97 12.63 13.30 4.93
N ASP A 98 13.35 12.19 4.93
CA ASP A 98 14.79 12.19 5.11
C ASP A 98 15.48 12.73 3.84
N ARG A 99 16.45 13.62 4.02
CA ARG A 99 17.18 14.25 2.90
C ARG A 99 18.02 13.27 2.06
N LYS A 100 18.31 12.08 2.60
CA LYS A 100 19.00 11.03 1.86
C LYS A 100 18.12 10.36 0.79
N VAL A 101 16.79 10.39 0.95
CA VAL A 101 15.84 9.84 -0.01
C VAL A 101 15.67 10.84 -1.16
N LYS A 102 16.05 10.44 -2.36
CA LYS A 102 15.98 11.25 -3.58
C LYS A 102 14.81 10.83 -4.47
N SER A 103 14.47 11.69 -5.41
CA SER A 103 13.46 11.35 -6.41
C SER A 103 13.94 10.17 -7.27
N GLY A 104 13.12 9.13 -7.38
CA GLY A 104 13.43 7.89 -8.10
C GLY A 104 13.99 6.77 -7.22
N ASP A 105 14.36 7.05 -5.96
CA ASP A 105 14.78 6.03 -5.01
C ASP A 105 13.60 5.14 -4.61
N ILE A 106 13.92 3.91 -4.18
CA ILE A 106 12.93 2.99 -3.63
C ILE A 106 12.98 3.03 -2.10
N VAL A 107 11.82 3.19 -1.47
CA VAL A 107 11.66 3.06 -0.02
C VAL A 107 10.91 1.77 0.28
N VAL A 108 11.56 0.83 0.98
CA VAL A 108 10.95 -0.38 1.50
C VAL A 108 10.61 -0.15 2.96
N ALA A 109 9.31 -0.04 3.26
CA ALA A 109 8.83 0.24 4.60
C ALA A 109 8.96 -1.00 5.50
N THR A 110 9.52 -0.81 6.71
CA THR A 110 9.59 -1.84 7.76
C THR A 110 8.52 -1.67 8.83
N GLY A 111 7.91 -0.49 8.85
CA GLY A 111 6.84 -0.12 9.75
C GLY A 111 6.36 1.28 9.44
N ALA A 112 5.23 1.64 10.02
CA ALA A 112 4.58 2.92 9.78
C ALA A 112 4.22 3.65 11.06
N ILE A 113 4.39 4.98 11.05
CA ILE A 113 3.78 5.84 12.06
C ILE A 113 2.27 5.87 11.79
N ARG A 114 1.49 5.51 12.79
CA ARG A 114 0.03 5.46 12.77
C ARG A 114 -0.55 6.86 13.02
N PHE A 115 -0.34 7.77 12.05
CA PHE A 115 -0.90 9.13 12.09
C PHE A 115 -2.16 9.22 11.21
N GLU A 116 -3.00 8.21 11.34
CA GLU A 116 -4.27 7.99 10.67
C GLU A 116 -5.21 7.24 11.64
N HIS A 117 -6.46 7.07 11.30
CA HIS A 117 -7.44 6.49 12.22
C HIS A 117 -7.82 5.04 11.87
N THR A 118 -7.75 4.61 10.62
CA THR A 118 -8.20 3.28 10.20
C THR A 118 -7.52 2.18 11.01
N SER A 119 -6.19 2.22 11.14
CA SER A 119 -5.46 1.19 11.89
C SER A 119 -5.86 1.12 13.37
N THR A 120 -6.35 2.22 13.97
CA THR A 120 -6.78 2.22 15.37
C THR A 120 -8.12 1.54 15.60
N GLU A 121 -8.90 1.31 14.53
CA GLU A 121 -10.12 0.49 14.59
C GLU A 121 -9.81 -1.01 14.50
N TYR A 122 -8.62 -1.38 14.00
CA TYR A 122 -8.16 -2.78 13.95
C TYR A 122 -7.32 -3.18 15.17
N ALA A 123 -6.50 -2.27 15.68
CA ALA A 123 -5.59 -2.56 16.78
C ALA A 123 -5.39 -1.32 17.67
N PRO A 124 -5.15 -1.47 19.00
CA PRO A 124 -4.87 -0.35 19.88
C PRO A 124 -3.61 0.41 19.42
N ILE A 125 -3.54 1.71 19.72
CA ILE A 125 -2.47 2.59 19.21
C ILE A 125 -1.06 2.13 19.62
N GLU A 126 -0.95 1.43 20.74
CA GLU A 126 0.28 0.88 21.27
C GLU A 126 0.81 -0.32 20.47
N PHE A 127 -0.06 -0.99 19.71
CA PHE A 127 0.36 -2.06 18.82
C PHE A 127 1.05 -1.46 17.59
N PRO A 128 2.31 -1.83 17.28
CA PRO A 128 3.04 -1.22 16.18
C PRO A 128 2.51 -1.70 14.82
N ALA A 129 2.43 -0.79 13.85
CA ALA A 129 2.23 -1.12 12.46
C ALA A 129 3.58 -1.55 11.86
N VAL A 130 3.80 -2.85 11.71
CA VAL A 130 5.05 -3.44 11.21
C VAL A 130 4.78 -4.31 10.00
N ALA A 131 5.61 -4.15 8.97
CA ALA A 131 5.54 -4.98 7.78
C ALA A 131 6.03 -6.40 8.06
N ASP A 132 5.54 -7.37 7.28
CA ASP A 132 6.07 -8.73 7.28
C ASP A 132 7.57 -8.74 6.94
N LEU A 133 8.35 -9.47 7.75
CA LEU A 133 9.81 -9.47 7.64
C LEU A 133 10.29 -10.11 6.35
N ASP A 134 9.72 -11.27 5.97
CA ASP A 134 10.17 -12.03 4.80
C ASP A 134 9.84 -11.29 3.50
N VAL A 135 8.64 -10.71 3.40
CA VAL A 135 8.24 -9.87 2.27
C VAL A 135 9.13 -8.62 2.19
N THR A 136 9.43 -7.98 3.33
CA THR A 136 10.32 -6.81 3.39
C THR A 136 11.72 -7.16 2.87
N ILE A 137 12.30 -8.28 3.30
CA ILE A 137 13.62 -8.74 2.85
C ILE A 137 13.59 -9.03 1.34
N ALA A 138 12.56 -9.73 0.85
CA ALA A 138 12.42 -10.07 -0.57
C ALA A 138 12.31 -8.81 -1.44
N LEU A 139 11.49 -7.82 -1.05
CA LEU A 139 11.35 -6.55 -1.76
C LEU A 139 12.67 -5.76 -1.80
N ARG A 140 13.37 -5.71 -0.66
CA ARG A 140 14.68 -5.04 -0.61
C ARG A 140 15.70 -5.71 -1.54
N GLN A 141 15.78 -7.04 -1.53
CA GLN A 141 16.68 -7.78 -2.41
C GLN A 141 16.35 -7.57 -3.88
N ALA A 142 15.06 -7.62 -4.25
CA ALA A 142 14.60 -7.39 -5.61
C ALA A 142 14.96 -5.98 -6.11
N ALA A 143 14.75 -4.96 -5.30
CA ALA A 143 15.09 -3.59 -5.64
C ALA A 143 16.61 -3.38 -5.84
N LEU A 144 17.44 -3.99 -4.98
CA LEU A 144 18.90 -3.97 -5.13
C LEU A 144 19.35 -4.70 -6.40
N ALA A 145 18.75 -5.86 -6.71
CA ALA A 145 19.06 -6.61 -7.93
C ALA A 145 18.72 -5.84 -9.22
N LEU A 146 17.76 -4.93 -9.15
CA LEU A 146 17.42 -4.00 -10.23
C LEU A 146 18.36 -2.76 -10.29
N GLY A 147 19.40 -2.71 -9.45
CA GLY A 147 20.36 -1.61 -9.42
C GLY A 147 19.77 -0.28 -8.94
N LYS A 148 18.73 -0.33 -8.08
CA LYS A 148 18.11 0.87 -7.54
C LYS A 148 18.73 1.30 -6.23
N ASP A 149 18.71 2.61 -5.96
CA ASP A 149 18.98 3.13 -4.62
C ASP A 149 17.80 2.79 -3.70
N VAL A 150 18.12 2.06 -2.62
CA VAL A 150 17.10 1.47 -1.74
C VAL A 150 17.29 1.96 -0.30
N HIS A 151 16.25 2.54 0.25
CA HIS A 151 16.16 2.90 1.66
C HIS A 151 15.20 1.94 2.36
N THR A 152 15.57 1.47 3.54
CA THR A 152 14.75 0.54 4.33
C THR A 152 14.53 1.12 5.71
N GLY A 153 13.28 1.27 6.15
CA GLY A 153 12.97 1.86 7.45
C GLY A 153 11.53 2.31 7.59
N VAL A 154 11.28 3.13 8.62
CA VAL A 154 9.94 3.58 8.98
C VAL A 154 9.45 4.68 8.04
N VAL A 155 8.17 4.61 7.66
CA VAL A 155 7.45 5.65 6.92
C VAL A 155 6.39 6.30 7.81
N GLN A 156 5.91 7.47 7.42
CA GLN A 156 4.76 8.11 8.06
C GLN A 156 3.50 7.84 7.23
N CYS A 157 2.49 7.22 7.83
CA CYS A 157 1.16 7.08 7.27
C CYS A 157 0.23 8.16 7.85
N LYS A 158 -0.55 8.82 6.99
CA LYS A 158 -1.43 9.93 7.37
C LYS A 158 -2.74 9.92 6.62
N ASP A 159 -3.78 10.54 7.19
CA ASP A 159 -5.08 10.73 6.55
C ASP A 159 -5.17 12.02 5.70
N SER A 160 -4.45 13.06 6.11
CA SER A 160 -4.55 14.35 5.44
C SER A 160 -3.35 14.65 4.55
N PHE A 161 -3.55 14.59 3.24
CA PHE A 161 -2.51 14.98 2.27
C PHE A 161 -2.09 16.45 2.45
N TYR A 162 -3.04 17.36 2.46
CA TYR A 162 -2.75 18.79 2.59
C TYR A 162 -2.31 19.21 4.00
N GLY A 163 -2.64 18.42 5.03
CA GLY A 163 -2.10 18.63 6.37
C GLY A 163 -0.57 18.54 6.41
N GLN A 164 0.02 17.79 5.50
CA GLN A 164 1.48 17.71 5.35
C GLN A 164 2.03 18.70 4.31
N HIS A 165 1.40 18.81 3.15
CA HIS A 165 1.94 19.58 2.02
C HIS A 165 1.62 21.09 2.10
N ALA A 166 0.60 21.45 2.85
CA ALA A 166 0.22 22.84 3.09
C ALA A 166 -0.14 23.10 4.57
N PRO A 167 0.70 22.68 5.55
CA PRO A 167 0.34 22.71 6.97
C PRO A 167 0.01 24.11 7.48
N LYS A 168 0.62 25.15 6.91
CA LYS A 168 0.38 26.55 7.32
C LYS A 168 -1.04 27.04 7.04
N THR A 169 -1.78 26.40 6.15
CA THR A 169 -3.17 26.73 5.82
C THR A 169 -4.17 26.02 6.74
N MET A 170 -3.69 25.09 7.58
CA MET A 170 -4.54 24.29 8.46
C MET A 170 -4.74 24.97 9.82
N PRO A 171 -5.94 24.88 10.42
CA PRO A 171 -6.20 25.44 11.76
C PRO A 171 -5.24 24.96 12.83
N VAL A 172 -4.77 23.69 12.73
CA VAL A 172 -3.83 23.05 13.66
C VAL A 172 -2.38 23.09 13.16
N SER A 173 -2.02 24.11 12.41
CA SER A 173 -0.70 24.24 11.77
C SER A 173 0.48 24.07 12.73
N TYR A 174 0.37 24.58 13.94
CA TYR A 174 1.39 24.46 14.99
C TYR A 174 1.68 23.00 15.35
N GLU A 175 0.65 22.18 15.51
CA GLU A 175 0.79 20.75 15.80
C GLU A 175 1.43 20.00 14.64
N LEU A 176 0.94 20.22 13.42
CA LEU A 176 1.45 19.56 12.21
C LEU A 176 2.94 19.87 11.97
N LEU A 177 3.34 21.13 12.15
CA LEU A 177 4.74 21.54 12.00
C LEU A 177 5.65 20.93 13.08
N GLN A 178 5.19 20.88 14.33
CA GLN A 178 5.95 20.23 15.41
C GLN A 178 6.09 18.72 15.19
N LYS A 179 5.03 18.02 14.79
CA LYS A 179 5.09 16.58 14.42
C LYS A 179 6.05 16.34 13.27
N TRP A 180 6.03 17.20 12.24
CA TRP A 180 6.95 17.09 11.12
C TRP A 180 8.42 17.16 11.55
N GLU A 181 8.75 18.08 12.46
CA GLU A 181 10.11 18.16 13.03
C GLU A 181 10.47 16.90 13.85
N ALA A 182 9.49 16.33 14.56
CA ALA A 182 9.70 15.07 15.27
C ALA A 182 9.97 13.90 14.31
N TRP A 183 9.21 13.78 13.21
CA TRP A 183 9.43 12.73 12.19
C TRP A 183 10.84 12.79 11.60
N LYS A 184 11.32 13.98 11.27
CA LYS A 184 12.70 14.20 10.79
C LYS A 184 13.76 13.76 11.80
N ARG A 185 13.59 14.12 13.06
CA ARG A 185 14.51 13.75 14.15
C ARG A 185 14.53 12.24 14.43
N LEU A 186 13.40 11.58 14.23
CA LEU A 186 13.26 10.12 14.38
C LEU A 186 13.82 9.34 13.17
N GLY A 187 14.23 10.03 12.11
CA GLY A 187 14.79 9.39 10.90
C GLY A 187 13.74 8.71 10.04
N VAL A 188 12.51 9.22 10.04
CA VAL A 188 11.44 8.72 9.17
C VAL A 188 11.79 8.99 7.72
N LEU A 189 11.73 7.97 6.87
CA LEU A 189 12.24 8.03 5.50
C LEU A 189 11.33 8.80 4.55
N ALA A 190 10.05 8.49 4.58
CA ALA A 190 9.07 9.01 3.62
C ALA A 190 7.66 9.02 4.22
N SER A 191 6.73 9.60 3.49
CA SER A 191 5.34 9.74 3.88
C SER A 191 4.41 9.23 2.78
N GLU A 192 3.37 8.52 3.16
CA GLU A 192 2.31 7.99 2.32
C GLU A 192 0.98 7.94 3.11
N MET A 193 -0.05 7.21 2.66
CA MET A 193 -1.39 7.30 3.24
C MET A 193 -2.08 5.96 3.56
N GLU A 194 -1.41 4.79 3.40
CA GLU A 194 -2.06 3.49 3.51
C GLU A 194 -1.34 2.47 4.40
N SER A 195 -0.02 2.53 4.51
CA SER A 195 0.79 1.45 5.09
C SER A 195 0.42 1.09 6.53
N ALA A 196 0.04 2.04 7.37
CA ALA A 196 -0.33 1.73 8.76
C ALA A 196 -1.62 0.89 8.86
N ALA A 197 -2.55 1.09 7.93
CA ALA A 197 -3.79 0.30 7.87
C ALA A 197 -3.57 -1.09 7.21
N MET A 198 -2.44 -1.27 6.53
CA MET A 198 -2.12 -2.52 5.83
C MET A 198 -1.20 -3.45 6.63
N PHE A 199 -0.42 -2.93 7.57
CA PHE A 199 0.51 -3.67 8.43
C PHE A 199 -0.18 -4.11 9.72
#